data_2f87fc394d5b107a8a4d38cdfd32de8f
#
_entry.id   2f87fc394d5b107a8a4d38cdfd32de8f
#
_cell.length_a   1.000
_cell.length_b   1.000
_cell.length_c   1.000
_cell.angle_alpha   90.00
_cell.angle_beta   90.00
_cell.angle_gamma   90.00
#
_symmetry.space_group_name_H-M   'P 1'
#
loop_
_entity.id
_entity.type
_entity.pdbx_description
1 polymer ?
#
loop_
_entity_poly.entity_id
_entity_poly.type
_entity_poly.pdbx_seq_one_letter_code
_entity_poly.pdbx_strand_id
1 'polypeptide(L)'
;MSTRPLRVLLVSHYYPPHVGGIENVARREAVGLAREGVDVTVVTSADRSSVTREDGVRVVRVAAWNGAERKAGVPFPVFSPALAAVALRWARHADAVHIHDCLYISSWTAGLAAKLTRTPYVLTQHVAVVEHPSGLVQAVQRAVYGVAGRGLLRGARAVFTLNASVARFVEGHGARRRHHLANGVDTELFRPAASEAERALARTRFGLPADRVLVLFVGRLVPKKGYDLLLAAHTPDAGYDLVFSGGGDAAALAGRPGVHHLGALPPEAVAEAYRACDVFALPSTAEGFPLTVQEAMASGLPVVTTDDPGYTPYDLDRDQVSLLPREPAVLAAELRALAADPERRARMGEYARTYAEKAFAWNDHVHTLLAHYRGEHP
;
A
#
# COMPACT_ATOMS: atom_id res chain seq x y z
N MET A 1 15.63 -34.13 1.97
CA MET A 1 15.03 -32.77 2.01
C MET A 1 15.34 -32.17 3.36
N SER A 2 15.86 -30.95 3.44
CA SER A 2 16.29 -30.32 4.72
C SER A 2 15.06 -30.14 5.62
N THR A 3 15.13 -30.70 6.82
CA THR A 3 14.05 -30.62 7.84
C THR A 3 14.00 -29.27 8.58
N ARG A 4 14.89 -28.33 8.22
CA ARG A 4 14.89 -27.00 8.85
C ARG A 4 14.02 -25.98 8.10
N PRO A 5 13.36 -25.08 8.82
CA PRO A 5 12.58 -24.02 8.20
C PRO A 5 13.47 -23.09 7.35
N LEU A 6 12.89 -22.58 6.26
CA LEU A 6 13.51 -21.51 5.47
C LEU A 6 13.68 -20.27 6.36
N ARG A 7 14.84 -19.62 6.29
CA ARG A 7 15.14 -18.41 7.07
C ARG A 7 15.21 -17.21 6.16
N VAL A 8 14.37 -16.22 6.41
CA VAL A 8 14.28 -14.99 5.61
C VAL A 8 14.63 -13.77 6.47
N LEU A 9 15.55 -12.95 5.97
CA LEU A 9 15.82 -11.62 6.49
C LEU A 9 15.02 -10.61 5.67
N LEU A 10 14.00 -9.99 6.26
CA LEU A 10 13.24 -8.90 5.67
C LEU A 10 13.78 -7.56 6.18
N VAL A 11 14.04 -6.62 5.29
CA VAL A 11 14.60 -5.30 5.64
C VAL A 11 13.67 -4.20 5.14
N SER A 12 13.14 -3.42 6.07
CA SER A 12 12.32 -2.25 5.80
C SER A 12 12.82 -1.05 6.60
N HIS A 13 12.80 0.13 6.01
CA HIS A 13 13.25 1.36 6.69
C HIS A 13 12.41 1.70 7.92
N TYR A 14 11.10 1.46 7.86
CA TYR A 14 10.16 1.52 8.98
C TYR A 14 9.36 0.22 9.09
N TYR A 15 8.78 0.00 10.27
CA TYR A 15 7.91 -1.14 10.59
C TYR A 15 6.96 -0.71 11.72
N PRO A 16 5.79 -1.32 11.90
CA PRO A 16 4.91 -0.96 13.01
C PRO A 16 5.63 -0.91 14.38
N PRO A 17 5.27 0.08 15.24
CA PRO A 17 4.05 0.91 15.24
C PRO A 17 4.08 2.14 14.30
N HIS A 18 5.14 2.35 13.52
CA HIS A 18 5.13 3.41 12.50
C HIS A 18 4.03 3.12 11.45
N VAL A 19 3.24 4.15 11.09
CA VAL A 19 2.05 4.00 10.23
C VAL A 19 2.36 4.45 8.80
N GLY A 20 2.30 3.51 7.87
CA GLY A 20 2.46 3.77 6.44
C GLY A 20 2.14 2.53 5.60
N GLY A 21 2.06 2.71 4.28
CA GLY A 21 1.70 1.62 3.36
C GLY A 21 2.78 0.53 3.28
N ILE A 22 4.05 0.93 3.19
CA ILE A 22 5.19 0.00 3.08
C ILE A 22 5.34 -0.82 4.36
N GLU A 23 5.22 -0.19 5.52
CA GLU A 23 5.31 -0.81 6.84
C GLU A 23 4.24 -1.89 7.04
N ASN A 24 3.01 -1.57 6.62
CA ASN A 24 1.90 -2.51 6.67
C ASN A 24 2.14 -3.71 5.74
N VAL A 25 2.61 -3.49 4.52
CA VAL A 25 2.96 -4.56 3.58
C VAL A 25 4.07 -5.43 4.16
N ALA A 26 5.17 -4.82 4.63
CA ALA A 26 6.29 -5.55 5.22
C ALA A 26 5.87 -6.41 6.43
N ARG A 27 4.95 -5.89 7.28
CA ARG A 27 4.38 -6.67 8.38
C ARG A 27 3.51 -7.82 7.90
N ARG A 28 2.61 -7.58 6.95
CA ARG A 28 1.72 -8.61 6.40
C ARG A 28 2.53 -9.73 5.73
N GLU A 29 3.56 -9.40 4.96
CA GLU A 29 4.47 -10.37 4.37
C GLU A 29 5.20 -11.16 5.45
N ALA A 30 5.81 -10.50 6.44
CA ALA A 30 6.54 -11.17 7.51
C ALA A 30 5.66 -12.14 8.30
N VAL A 31 4.44 -11.73 8.67
CA VAL A 31 3.49 -12.56 9.40
C VAL A 31 2.96 -13.70 8.51
N GLY A 32 2.65 -13.42 7.25
CA GLY A 32 2.22 -14.45 6.29
C GLY A 32 3.29 -15.53 6.10
N LEU A 33 4.54 -15.13 5.87
CA LEU A 33 5.68 -16.04 5.77
C LEU A 33 5.89 -16.87 7.06
N ALA A 34 5.74 -16.26 8.23
CA ALA A 34 5.86 -16.98 9.50
C ALA A 34 4.75 -18.04 9.67
N ARG A 35 3.54 -17.76 9.21
CA ARG A 35 2.42 -18.73 9.18
C ARG A 35 2.70 -19.92 8.25
N GLU A 36 3.45 -19.69 7.17
CA GLU A 36 3.94 -20.74 6.26
C GLU A 36 5.18 -21.49 6.81
N GLY A 37 5.54 -21.29 8.07
CA GLY A 37 6.64 -21.99 8.74
C GLY A 37 8.02 -21.44 8.43
N VAL A 38 8.13 -20.21 7.90
CA VAL A 38 9.42 -19.52 7.67
C VAL A 38 9.92 -18.89 8.96
N ASP A 39 11.20 -19.03 9.29
CA ASP A 39 11.84 -18.25 10.38
C ASP A 39 12.19 -16.85 9.87
N VAL A 40 11.28 -15.91 10.12
CA VAL A 40 11.38 -14.53 9.63
C VAL A 40 12.06 -13.64 10.66
N THR A 41 13.09 -12.92 10.23
CA THR A 41 13.69 -11.82 10.99
C THR A 41 13.53 -10.53 10.21
N VAL A 42 12.89 -9.53 10.82
CA VAL A 42 12.75 -8.17 10.28
C VAL A 42 13.82 -7.28 10.87
N VAL A 43 14.55 -6.52 10.05
CA VAL A 43 15.45 -5.43 10.47
C VAL A 43 14.86 -4.10 10.06
N THR A 44 14.68 -3.20 11.03
CA THR A 44 14.02 -1.89 10.84
C THR A 44 14.59 -0.82 11.76
N SER A 45 14.18 0.45 11.57
CA SER A 45 14.54 1.57 12.45
C SER A 45 13.65 1.69 13.68
N ALA A 46 14.18 2.30 14.73
CA ALA A 46 13.45 2.80 15.88
C ALA A 46 14.26 3.87 16.61
N ASP A 47 13.66 4.57 17.59
CA ASP A 47 14.40 5.52 18.42
C ASP A 47 15.45 4.84 19.31
N ARG A 48 15.20 3.58 19.71
CA ARG A 48 16.12 2.75 20.49
C ARG A 48 16.23 1.35 19.93
N SER A 49 17.42 0.79 20.00
CA SER A 49 17.64 -0.60 19.57
C SER A 49 16.94 -1.59 20.49
N SER A 50 16.28 -2.57 19.91
CA SER A 50 15.59 -3.64 20.63
C SER A 50 15.44 -4.89 19.74
N VAL A 51 15.17 -6.03 20.38
CA VAL A 51 14.81 -7.27 19.71
C VAL A 51 13.56 -7.81 20.38
N THR A 52 12.49 -7.99 19.62
CA THR A 52 11.20 -8.50 20.08
C THR A 52 10.75 -9.68 19.23
N ARG A 53 9.76 -10.44 19.70
CA ARG A 53 8.98 -11.37 18.88
C ARG A 53 7.53 -10.89 18.86
N GLU A 54 7.00 -10.75 17.64
CA GLU A 54 5.67 -10.21 17.37
C GLU A 54 5.02 -11.10 16.29
N ASP A 55 3.87 -11.69 16.57
CA ASP A 55 3.12 -12.55 15.62
C ASP A 55 3.99 -13.68 14.97
N GLY A 56 4.89 -14.29 15.75
CA GLY A 56 5.82 -15.31 15.26
C GLY A 56 7.09 -14.78 14.59
N VAL A 57 7.15 -13.49 14.30
CA VAL A 57 8.27 -12.80 13.63
C VAL A 57 9.27 -12.26 14.65
N ARG A 58 10.57 -12.41 14.38
CA ARG A 58 11.62 -11.71 15.14
C ARG A 58 11.83 -10.31 14.57
N VAL A 59 11.61 -9.27 15.37
CA VAL A 59 11.79 -7.88 14.95
C VAL A 59 13.03 -7.29 15.63
N VAL A 60 14.03 -6.96 14.84
CA VAL A 60 15.30 -6.34 15.26
C VAL A 60 15.24 -4.87 14.90
N ARG A 61 14.98 -4.03 15.87
CA ARG A 61 14.98 -2.58 15.72
C ARG A 61 16.36 -2.02 15.97
N VAL A 62 16.84 -1.18 15.07
CA VAL A 62 18.16 -0.53 15.17
C VAL A 62 17.92 0.97 15.38
N ALA A 63 18.61 1.55 16.37
CA ALA A 63 18.51 2.96 16.67
C ALA A 63 18.81 3.82 15.42
N ALA A 64 17.92 4.76 15.13
CA ALA A 64 18.02 5.66 13.99
C ALA A 64 17.53 7.08 14.37
N TRP A 65 18.12 8.07 13.73
CA TRP A 65 17.69 9.46 13.84
C TRP A 65 16.63 9.77 12.77
N ASN A 66 15.42 10.11 13.19
CA ASN A 66 14.28 10.41 12.33
C ASN A 66 14.03 11.92 12.19
N GLY A 67 15.07 12.74 12.30
CA GLY A 67 14.93 14.20 12.26
C GLY A 67 14.49 14.76 10.91
N ALA A 68 14.79 14.09 9.81
CA ALA A 68 14.35 14.50 8.48
C ALA A 68 12.83 14.42 8.36
N GLU A 69 12.23 13.33 8.86
CA GLU A 69 10.77 13.15 8.87
C GLU A 69 10.08 14.17 9.79
N ARG A 70 10.58 14.34 11.02
CA ARG A 70 10.01 15.28 11.99
C ARG A 70 10.08 16.74 11.55
N LYS A 71 11.14 17.13 10.81
CA LYS A 71 11.38 18.54 10.41
C LYS A 71 10.89 18.88 9.01
N ALA A 72 10.94 17.93 8.09
CA ALA A 72 10.69 18.15 6.67
C ALA A 72 9.68 17.17 6.05
N GLY A 73 9.08 16.26 6.85
CA GLY A 73 8.13 15.26 6.34
C GLY A 73 8.76 14.23 5.40
N VAL A 74 10.11 14.15 5.35
CA VAL A 74 10.84 13.20 4.49
C VAL A 74 11.14 11.93 5.28
N PRO A 75 10.51 10.77 4.99
CA PRO A 75 10.68 9.52 5.73
C PRO A 75 12.04 8.88 5.39
N PHE A 76 13.11 9.41 5.96
CA PHE A 76 14.47 8.93 5.71
C PHE A 76 15.24 8.75 7.04
N PRO A 77 15.13 7.56 7.69
CA PRO A 77 15.84 7.28 8.93
C PRO A 77 17.35 7.17 8.68
N VAL A 78 18.13 7.87 9.49
CA VAL A 78 19.60 7.76 9.52
C VAL A 78 19.97 6.81 10.64
N PHE A 79 20.35 5.60 10.27
CA PHE A 79 20.66 4.52 11.20
C PHE A 79 22.00 4.73 11.90
N SER A 80 22.11 4.20 13.12
CA SER A 80 23.38 4.08 13.81
C SER A 80 24.34 3.11 13.07
N PRO A 81 25.66 3.22 13.26
CA PRO A 81 26.64 2.30 12.64
C PRO A 81 26.44 0.82 12.97
N ALA A 82 25.70 0.52 14.04
CA ALA A 82 25.34 -0.85 14.41
C ALA A 82 24.54 -1.58 13.32
N LEU A 83 23.85 -0.86 12.43
CA LEU A 83 23.12 -1.45 11.32
C LEU A 83 23.98 -2.39 10.47
N ALA A 84 25.25 -2.02 10.19
CA ALA A 84 26.14 -2.84 9.37
C ALA A 84 26.42 -4.20 10.01
N ALA A 85 26.70 -4.20 11.32
CA ALA A 85 26.93 -5.44 12.08
C ALA A 85 25.67 -6.30 12.18
N VAL A 86 24.51 -5.66 12.40
CA VAL A 86 23.21 -6.33 12.47
C VAL A 86 22.87 -6.95 11.12
N ALA A 87 22.95 -6.20 10.02
CA ALA A 87 22.66 -6.69 8.69
C ALA A 87 23.58 -7.86 8.29
N LEU A 88 24.88 -7.74 8.55
CA LEU A 88 25.83 -8.80 8.25
C LEU A 88 25.57 -10.07 9.09
N ARG A 89 25.28 -9.92 10.38
CA ARG A 89 24.92 -11.03 11.28
C ARG A 89 23.72 -11.79 10.73
N TRP A 90 22.63 -11.08 10.44
CA TRP A 90 21.39 -11.74 10.05
C TRP A 90 21.41 -12.26 8.61
N ALA A 91 22.11 -11.58 7.69
CA ALA A 91 22.30 -12.08 6.33
C ALA A 91 23.08 -13.40 6.28
N ARG A 92 24.09 -13.59 7.17
CA ARG A 92 24.83 -14.87 7.28
C ARG A 92 23.96 -16.04 7.71
N HIS A 93 22.88 -15.80 8.44
CA HIS A 93 22.00 -16.84 8.95
C HIS A 93 20.74 -17.02 8.10
N ALA A 94 20.51 -16.13 7.13
CA ALA A 94 19.37 -16.18 6.23
C ALA A 94 19.66 -17.03 4.99
N ASP A 95 18.64 -17.67 4.46
CA ASP A 95 18.67 -18.37 3.18
C ASP A 95 18.28 -17.44 2.02
N ALA A 96 17.52 -16.38 2.33
CA ALA A 96 17.21 -15.28 1.42
C ALA A 96 17.07 -13.94 2.19
N VAL A 97 17.37 -12.83 1.51
CA VAL A 97 17.14 -11.47 2.01
C VAL A 97 16.04 -10.82 1.16
N HIS A 98 15.07 -10.20 1.79
CA HIS A 98 14.04 -9.39 1.12
C HIS A 98 14.19 -7.93 1.51
N ILE A 99 14.36 -7.05 0.53
CA ILE A 99 14.60 -5.62 0.74
C ILE A 99 13.40 -4.83 0.24
N HIS A 100 12.85 -3.94 1.07
CA HIS A 100 11.80 -3.00 0.68
C HIS A 100 12.40 -1.65 0.30
N ASP A 101 12.19 -1.25 -0.94
CA ASP A 101 12.71 -0.08 -1.63
C ASP A 101 14.24 0.02 -1.70
N CYS A 102 14.75 0.61 -2.77
CA CYS A 102 16.18 0.77 -2.98
C CYS A 102 16.73 2.15 -2.55
N LEU A 103 15.87 3.03 -1.97
CA LEU A 103 16.25 4.40 -1.60
C LEU A 103 17.03 4.49 -0.28
N TYR A 104 16.78 3.59 0.66
CA TYR A 104 17.14 3.75 2.07
C TYR A 104 18.50 3.17 2.45
N ILE A 105 19.14 3.74 3.48
CA ILE A 105 20.43 3.27 4.03
C ILE A 105 20.33 1.80 4.47
N SER A 106 19.19 1.42 5.07
CA SER A 106 18.94 0.01 5.45
C SER A 106 19.02 -0.93 4.26
N SER A 107 18.48 -0.53 3.12
CA SER A 107 18.48 -1.31 1.89
C SER A 107 19.88 -1.49 1.31
N TRP A 108 20.68 -0.42 1.29
CA TRP A 108 22.09 -0.49 0.79
C TRP A 108 22.94 -1.37 1.68
N THR A 109 22.76 -1.22 3.00
CA THR A 109 23.51 -2.02 4.00
C THR A 109 23.11 -3.49 3.90
N ALA A 110 21.83 -3.80 3.75
CA ALA A 110 21.33 -5.17 3.58
C ALA A 110 21.83 -5.80 2.26
N GLY A 111 21.78 -5.05 1.15
CA GLY A 111 22.30 -5.52 -0.13
C GLY A 111 23.81 -5.77 -0.13
N LEU A 112 24.58 -4.92 0.56
CA LEU A 112 26.01 -5.14 0.75
C LEU A 112 26.26 -6.38 1.63
N ALA A 113 25.54 -6.52 2.74
CA ALA A 113 25.62 -7.69 3.61
C ALA A 113 25.28 -8.98 2.85
N ALA A 114 24.22 -8.99 2.06
CA ALA A 114 23.80 -10.10 1.22
C ALA A 114 24.91 -10.51 0.22
N LYS A 115 25.55 -9.53 -0.43
CA LYS A 115 26.70 -9.79 -1.33
C LYS A 115 27.90 -10.38 -0.59
N LEU A 116 28.26 -9.83 0.57
CA LEU A 116 29.40 -10.31 1.36
C LEU A 116 29.18 -11.71 1.91
N THR A 117 27.94 -12.06 2.25
CA THR A 117 27.58 -13.40 2.75
C THR A 117 27.22 -14.38 1.64
N ARG A 118 27.14 -13.92 0.39
CA ARG A 118 26.66 -14.69 -0.77
C ARG A 118 25.21 -15.18 -0.60
N THR A 119 24.42 -14.49 0.20
CA THR A 119 23.00 -14.77 0.38
C THR A 119 22.22 -14.14 -0.77
N PRO A 120 21.37 -14.88 -1.49
CA PRO A 120 20.54 -14.29 -2.54
C PRO A 120 19.56 -13.28 -1.94
N TYR A 121 19.26 -12.22 -2.71
CA TYR A 121 18.25 -11.28 -2.26
C TYR A 121 17.26 -10.91 -3.37
N VAL A 122 16.04 -10.60 -2.96
CA VAL A 122 14.99 -10.02 -3.78
C VAL A 122 14.69 -8.60 -3.27
N LEU A 123 14.04 -7.80 -4.10
CA LEU A 123 13.72 -6.42 -3.77
C LEU A 123 12.28 -6.10 -4.21
N THR A 124 11.46 -5.59 -3.31
CA THR A 124 10.16 -4.97 -3.65
C THR A 124 10.31 -3.46 -3.73
N GLN A 125 10.05 -2.90 -4.91
CA GLN A 125 10.03 -1.45 -5.13
C GLN A 125 8.59 -0.96 -5.07
N HIS A 126 8.26 -0.14 -4.06
CA HIS A 126 6.89 0.32 -3.83
C HIS A 126 6.56 1.59 -4.60
N VAL A 127 7.52 2.48 -4.76
CA VAL A 127 7.33 3.77 -5.43
C VAL A 127 8.46 4.05 -6.41
N ALA A 128 8.17 4.82 -7.45
CA ALA A 128 9.19 5.41 -8.31
C ALA A 128 9.86 6.62 -7.62
N VAL A 129 10.22 7.66 -8.34
CA VAL A 129 10.71 8.90 -7.73
C VAL A 129 9.57 9.60 -7.03
N VAL A 130 9.80 9.99 -5.77
CA VAL A 130 8.85 10.82 -5.02
C VAL A 130 9.11 12.28 -5.40
N GLU A 131 8.12 12.93 -6.00
CA GLU A 131 8.18 14.36 -6.27
C GLU A 131 8.26 15.14 -4.96
N HIS A 132 9.21 16.07 -4.90
CA HIS A 132 9.40 16.93 -3.74
C HIS A 132 9.54 18.39 -4.19
N PRO A 133 8.96 19.37 -3.49
CA PRO A 133 9.05 20.79 -3.87
C PRO A 133 10.50 21.30 -3.97
N SER A 134 11.42 20.74 -3.19
CA SER A 134 12.84 21.10 -3.23
C SER A 134 13.58 20.38 -4.35
N GLY A 135 14.11 21.13 -5.31
CA GLY A 135 14.97 20.60 -6.37
C GLY A 135 16.24 19.93 -5.86
N LEU A 136 16.77 20.34 -4.70
CA LEU A 136 17.91 19.69 -4.05
C LEU A 136 17.57 18.27 -3.59
N VAL A 137 16.40 18.08 -2.96
CA VAL A 137 15.94 16.75 -2.53
C VAL A 137 15.76 15.85 -3.74
N GLN A 138 15.17 16.36 -4.81
CA GLN A 138 15.03 15.59 -6.06
C GLN A 138 16.39 15.24 -6.69
N ALA A 139 17.36 16.15 -6.67
CA ALA A 139 18.71 15.87 -7.19
C ALA A 139 19.42 14.80 -6.36
N VAL A 140 19.32 14.87 -5.03
CA VAL A 140 19.86 13.84 -4.13
C VAL A 140 19.19 12.48 -4.37
N GLN A 141 17.87 12.43 -4.48
CA GLN A 141 17.16 11.18 -4.79
C GLN A 141 17.65 10.57 -6.12
N ARG A 142 17.76 11.37 -7.17
CA ARG A 142 18.26 10.89 -8.48
C ARG A 142 19.68 10.34 -8.38
N ALA A 143 20.57 11.01 -7.66
CA ALA A 143 21.93 10.55 -7.45
C ALA A 143 21.97 9.22 -6.68
N VAL A 144 21.17 9.11 -5.62
CA VAL A 144 21.05 7.88 -4.82
C VAL A 144 20.52 6.72 -5.66
N TYR A 145 19.45 6.93 -6.41
CA TYR A 145 18.92 5.89 -7.31
C TYR A 145 19.92 5.50 -8.39
N GLY A 146 20.62 6.49 -8.96
CA GLY A 146 21.62 6.27 -10.02
C GLY A 146 22.84 5.45 -9.58
N VAL A 147 23.22 5.53 -8.32
CA VAL A 147 24.42 4.85 -7.79
C VAL A 147 24.04 3.66 -6.92
N ALA A 148 23.54 3.91 -5.71
CA ALA A 148 23.23 2.85 -4.75
C ALA A 148 22.01 2.01 -5.19
N GLY A 149 20.93 2.65 -5.61
CA GLY A 149 19.74 1.99 -6.13
C GLY A 149 20.04 1.10 -7.33
N ARG A 150 20.82 1.60 -8.31
CA ARG A 150 21.23 0.82 -9.48
C ARG A 150 22.05 -0.41 -9.09
N GLY A 151 22.93 -0.27 -8.11
CA GLY A 151 23.74 -1.38 -7.61
C GLY A 151 22.90 -2.48 -6.96
N LEU A 152 21.85 -2.11 -6.23
CA LEU A 152 20.89 -3.04 -5.63
C LEU A 152 20.00 -3.70 -6.69
N LEU A 153 19.38 -2.92 -7.57
CA LEU A 153 18.45 -3.41 -8.59
C LEU A 153 19.12 -4.40 -9.56
N ARG A 154 20.37 -4.14 -9.95
CA ARG A 154 21.16 -5.05 -10.80
C ARG A 154 21.55 -6.35 -10.13
N GLY A 155 21.77 -6.33 -8.83
CA GLY A 155 22.22 -7.49 -8.07
C GLY A 155 21.09 -8.34 -7.52
N ALA A 156 19.86 -7.88 -7.54
CA ALA A 156 18.70 -8.61 -7.06
C ALA A 156 18.38 -9.83 -7.95
N ARG A 157 18.05 -10.96 -7.32
CA ARG A 157 17.58 -12.18 -8.00
C ARG A 157 16.24 -11.92 -8.70
N ALA A 158 15.35 -11.17 -8.04
CA ALA A 158 14.09 -10.69 -8.57
C ALA A 158 13.79 -9.30 -8.02
N VAL A 159 13.12 -8.46 -8.81
CA VAL A 159 12.60 -7.15 -8.41
C VAL A 159 11.11 -7.17 -8.62
N PHE A 160 10.36 -7.05 -7.52
CA PHE A 160 8.91 -6.94 -7.53
C PHE A 160 8.49 -5.48 -7.67
N THR A 161 7.48 -5.23 -8.49
CA THR A 161 6.96 -3.90 -8.78
C THR A 161 5.44 -3.89 -8.70
N LEU A 162 4.88 -2.83 -8.12
CA LEU A 162 3.45 -2.72 -7.89
C LEU A 162 2.67 -2.22 -9.10
N ASN A 163 3.33 -1.58 -10.07
CA ASN A 163 2.69 -1.03 -11.25
C ASN A 163 3.67 -0.81 -12.40
N ALA A 164 3.15 -0.47 -13.60
CA ALA A 164 3.97 -0.26 -14.78
C ALA A 164 4.93 0.95 -14.65
N SER A 165 4.57 1.98 -13.91
CA SER A 165 5.44 3.16 -13.72
C SER A 165 6.65 2.80 -12.87
N VAL A 166 6.46 2.03 -11.79
CA VAL A 166 7.56 1.49 -10.97
C VAL A 166 8.38 0.48 -11.77
N ALA A 167 7.75 -0.35 -12.62
CA ALA A 167 8.45 -1.30 -13.48
C ALA A 167 9.39 -0.58 -14.47
N ARG A 168 8.92 0.48 -15.14
CA ARG A 168 9.76 1.33 -16.00
C ARG A 168 10.90 2.00 -15.22
N PHE A 169 10.60 2.48 -14.02
CA PHE A 169 11.61 3.09 -13.15
C PHE A 169 12.74 2.13 -12.82
N VAL A 170 12.45 0.92 -12.33
CA VAL A 170 13.49 -0.05 -11.97
C VAL A 170 14.23 -0.58 -13.19
N GLU A 171 13.56 -0.68 -14.35
CA GLU A 171 14.17 -1.01 -15.63
C GLU A 171 15.24 0.01 -16.05
N GLY A 172 14.90 1.31 -16.01
CA GLY A 172 15.83 2.40 -16.28
C GLY A 172 17.04 2.41 -15.34
N HIS A 173 16.91 1.83 -14.14
CA HIS A 173 18.00 1.66 -13.18
C HIS A 173 18.69 0.28 -13.24
N GLY A 174 18.34 -0.55 -14.23
CA GLY A 174 19.06 -1.77 -14.57
C GLY A 174 18.60 -3.03 -13.86
N ALA A 175 17.38 -3.08 -13.34
CA ALA A 175 16.74 -4.31 -12.90
C ALA A 175 16.58 -5.28 -14.08
N ARG A 176 17.08 -6.53 -13.92
CA ARG A 176 17.11 -7.51 -15.02
C ARG A 176 15.91 -8.46 -14.99
N ARG A 177 15.45 -8.83 -13.80
CA ARG A 177 14.33 -9.76 -13.56
C ARG A 177 13.26 -9.02 -12.80
N ARG A 178 12.21 -8.62 -13.50
CA ARG A 178 11.09 -7.83 -12.96
C ARG A 178 9.84 -8.67 -12.97
N HIS A 179 9.11 -8.63 -11.88
CA HIS A 179 7.84 -9.31 -11.72
C HIS A 179 6.82 -8.31 -11.18
N HIS A 180 5.62 -8.33 -11.74
CA HIS A 180 4.50 -7.62 -11.14
C HIS A 180 4.04 -8.42 -9.93
N LEU A 181 3.87 -7.75 -8.80
CA LEU A 181 3.33 -8.35 -7.58
C LEU A 181 2.47 -7.29 -6.89
N ALA A 182 1.15 -7.46 -6.98
CA ALA A 182 0.20 -6.62 -6.25
C ALA A 182 0.35 -6.81 -4.73
N ASN A 183 0.09 -5.76 -3.97
CA ASN A 183 -0.10 -5.94 -2.53
C ASN A 183 -1.33 -6.81 -2.28
N GLY A 184 -1.36 -7.54 -1.18
CA GLY A 184 -2.54 -8.26 -0.76
C GLY A 184 -3.53 -7.39 0.01
N VAL A 185 -4.76 -7.86 0.10
CA VAL A 185 -5.83 -7.32 0.96
C VAL A 185 -6.40 -8.42 1.85
N ASP A 186 -6.85 -8.05 3.04
CA ASP A 186 -7.52 -8.96 3.96
C ASP A 186 -9.00 -9.07 3.57
N THR A 187 -9.33 -10.07 2.76
CA THR A 187 -10.67 -10.28 2.21
C THR A 187 -11.68 -10.81 3.23
N GLU A 188 -11.24 -11.21 4.42
CA GLU A 188 -12.12 -11.57 5.55
C GLU A 188 -12.54 -10.32 6.32
N LEU A 189 -11.61 -9.41 6.56
CA LEU A 189 -11.88 -8.13 7.20
C LEU A 189 -12.65 -7.19 6.26
N PHE A 190 -12.12 -7.00 5.04
CA PHE A 190 -12.72 -6.20 3.98
C PHE A 190 -13.60 -7.11 3.12
N ARG A 191 -14.88 -7.09 3.40
CA ARG A 191 -15.90 -7.90 2.74
C ARG A 191 -17.18 -7.11 2.56
N PRO A 192 -18.05 -7.49 1.64
CA PRO A 192 -19.39 -6.91 1.54
C PRO A 192 -20.18 -7.06 2.84
N ALA A 193 -21.14 -6.18 3.07
CA ALA A 193 -22.11 -6.39 4.14
C ALA A 193 -22.87 -7.70 3.89
N ALA A 194 -23.00 -8.53 4.94
CA ALA A 194 -23.69 -9.81 4.82
C ALA A 194 -25.22 -9.66 4.67
N SER A 195 -25.76 -8.50 5.02
CA SER A 195 -27.16 -8.18 4.91
C SER A 195 -27.39 -6.66 4.92
N GLU A 196 -28.58 -6.23 4.50
CA GLU A 196 -29.01 -4.84 4.62
C GLU A 196 -29.07 -4.39 6.09
N ALA A 197 -29.38 -5.29 7.02
CA ALA A 197 -29.36 -5.00 8.45
C ALA A 197 -27.94 -4.66 8.96
N GLU A 198 -26.91 -5.37 8.49
CA GLU A 198 -25.50 -5.05 8.83
C GLU A 198 -25.11 -3.67 8.27
N ARG A 199 -25.49 -3.37 7.04
CA ARG A 199 -25.27 -2.06 6.41
C ARG A 199 -25.95 -0.94 7.20
N ALA A 200 -27.23 -1.12 7.55
CA ALA A 200 -28.00 -0.14 8.31
C ALA A 200 -27.38 0.10 9.71
N LEU A 201 -26.91 -0.95 10.36
CA LEU A 201 -26.22 -0.86 11.66
C LEU A 201 -24.90 -0.05 11.53
N ALA A 202 -24.12 -0.31 10.50
CA ALA A 202 -22.89 0.44 10.24
C ALA A 202 -23.19 1.93 9.96
N ARG A 203 -24.22 2.25 9.18
CA ARG A 203 -24.68 3.64 8.96
C ARG A 203 -25.08 4.32 10.27
N THR A 204 -25.88 3.64 11.09
CA THR A 204 -26.31 4.17 12.40
C THR A 204 -25.12 4.47 13.29
N ARG A 205 -24.13 3.55 13.36
CA ARG A 205 -22.91 3.72 14.17
C ARG A 205 -22.12 4.96 13.79
N PHE A 206 -22.06 5.29 12.50
CA PHE A 206 -21.35 6.46 12.01
C PHE A 206 -22.23 7.72 11.88
N GLY A 207 -23.51 7.66 12.25
CA GLY A 207 -24.44 8.78 12.11
C GLY A 207 -24.70 9.15 10.65
N LEU A 208 -24.64 8.19 9.73
CA LEU A 208 -24.82 8.39 8.30
C LEU A 208 -26.32 8.22 7.91
N PRO A 209 -26.78 8.94 6.89
CA PRO A 209 -28.17 8.84 6.43
C PRO A 209 -28.50 7.44 5.89
N ALA A 210 -29.70 6.95 6.17
CA ALA A 210 -30.17 5.64 5.75
C ALA A 210 -30.61 5.60 4.28
N ASP A 211 -31.13 6.72 3.76
CA ASP A 211 -31.85 6.88 2.49
C ASP A 211 -31.02 7.54 1.38
N ARG A 212 -29.73 7.80 1.64
CA ARG A 212 -28.82 8.42 0.68
C ARG A 212 -27.85 7.42 0.10
N VAL A 213 -27.45 7.60 -1.16
CA VAL A 213 -26.28 6.94 -1.72
C VAL A 213 -25.02 7.58 -1.13
N LEU A 214 -24.11 6.76 -0.58
CA LEU A 214 -22.93 7.21 0.12
C LEU A 214 -21.68 6.90 -0.68
N VAL A 215 -20.91 7.92 -1.02
CA VAL A 215 -19.62 7.81 -1.72
C VAL A 215 -18.48 7.95 -0.70
N LEU A 216 -17.74 6.88 -0.48
CA LEU A 216 -16.65 6.82 0.50
C LEU A 216 -15.30 7.20 -0.13
N PHE A 217 -14.57 8.04 0.58
CA PHE A 217 -13.15 8.30 0.41
C PHE A 217 -12.39 7.81 1.65
N VAL A 218 -11.32 7.04 1.45
CA VAL A 218 -10.42 6.63 2.54
C VAL A 218 -8.99 7.05 2.20
N GLY A 219 -8.41 7.90 3.05
CA GLY A 219 -7.05 8.37 2.86
C GLY A 219 -6.76 9.68 3.59
N ARG A 220 -5.49 10.08 3.59
CA ARG A 220 -5.11 11.39 4.15
C ARG A 220 -5.78 12.51 3.35
N LEU A 221 -6.27 13.54 4.05
CA LEU A 221 -6.88 14.72 3.45
C LEU A 221 -5.77 15.64 2.90
N VAL A 222 -5.18 15.25 1.78
CA VAL A 222 -4.16 16.01 1.04
C VAL A 222 -4.51 16.05 -0.45
N PRO A 223 -4.20 17.13 -1.20
CA PRO A 223 -4.57 17.27 -2.62
C PRO A 223 -4.09 16.13 -3.50
N LYS A 224 -2.95 15.51 -3.16
CA LYS A 224 -2.44 14.32 -3.86
C LYS A 224 -3.46 13.17 -3.87
N LYS A 225 -4.28 13.03 -2.82
CA LYS A 225 -5.31 11.99 -2.71
C LYS A 225 -6.64 12.37 -3.38
N GLY A 226 -6.81 13.65 -3.77
CA GLY A 226 -7.96 14.12 -4.55
C GLY A 226 -9.25 14.34 -3.76
N TYR A 227 -9.18 14.49 -2.42
CA TYR A 227 -10.35 14.81 -1.61
C TYR A 227 -10.97 16.15 -2.03
N ASP A 228 -10.15 17.13 -2.40
CA ASP A 228 -10.52 18.44 -2.90
C ASP A 228 -11.27 18.36 -4.24
N LEU A 229 -10.90 17.43 -5.12
CA LEU A 229 -11.62 17.17 -6.38
C LEU A 229 -13.02 16.60 -6.13
N LEU A 230 -13.17 15.69 -5.15
CA LEU A 230 -14.46 15.16 -4.76
C LEU A 230 -15.36 16.25 -4.18
N LEU A 231 -14.79 17.14 -3.36
CA LEU A 231 -15.53 18.30 -2.83
C LEU A 231 -15.95 19.27 -3.94
N ALA A 232 -15.11 19.46 -4.96
CA ALA A 232 -15.44 20.30 -6.11
C ALA A 232 -16.47 19.66 -7.05
N ALA A 233 -16.55 18.33 -7.07
CA ALA A 233 -17.50 17.55 -7.85
C ALA A 233 -18.89 17.46 -7.19
N HIS A 234 -18.99 17.72 -5.89
CA HIS A 234 -20.20 17.52 -5.09
C HIS A 234 -21.06 18.79 -5.00
N THR A 235 -22.38 18.60 -5.11
CA THR A 235 -23.41 19.60 -4.81
C THR A 235 -24.48 18.96 -3.92
N PRO A 236 -25.20 19.72 -3.08
CA PRO A 236 -26.20 19.14 -2.16
C PRO A 236 -27.32 18.35 -2.84
N ASP A 237 -27.63 18.67 -4.10
CA ASP A 237 -28.66 18.05 -4.96
C ASP A 237 -28.08 16.94 -5.87
N ALA A 238 -26.83 16.52 -5.66
CA ALA A 238 -26.14 15.56 -6.53
C ALA A 238 -26.73 14.14 -6.51
N GLY A 239 -27.66 13.84 -5.60
CA GLY A 239 -28.24 12.50 -5.44
C GLY A 239 -27.41 11.55 -4.57
N TYR A 240 -26.24 12.00 -4.07
CA TYR A 240 -25.36 11.25 -3.18
C TYR A 240 -24.73 12.16 -2.13
N ASP A 241 -24.27 11.57 -1.04
CA ASP A 241 -23.48 12.25 -0.02
C ASP A 241 -22.03 11.72 -0.05
N LEU A 242 -21.08 12.57 0.36
CA LEU A 242 -19.67 12.19 0.50
C LEU A 242 -19.34 11.79 1.94
N VAL A 243 -18.62 10.70 2.11
CA VAL A 243 -18.12 10.22 3.40
C VAL A 243 -16.60 10.17 3.34
N PHE A 244 -15.93 10.90 4.23
CA PHE A 244 -14.47 10.95 4.30
C PHE A 244 -13.96 10.24 5.57
N SER A 245 -13.02 9.32 5.40
CA SER A 245 -12.27 8.72 6.50
C SER A 245 -10.77 8.92 6.28
N GLY A 246 -10.11 9.49 7.29
CA GLY A 246 -8.66 9.70 7.29
C GLY A 246 -8.25 10.94 8.05
N GLY A 247 -6.96 11.04 8.34
CA GLY A 247 -6.35 12.19 9.01
C GLY A 247 -5.95 13.30 8.03
N GLY A 248 -5.75 14.50 8.57
CA GLY A 248 -5.34 15.71 7.84
C GLY A 248 -6.19 16.90 8.25
N ASP A 249 -6.06 18.01 7.52
CA ASP A 249 -6.86 19.20 7.75
C ASP A 249 -8.28 18.99 7.20
N ALA A 250 -9.23 18.83 8.11
CA ALA A 250 -10.65 18.64 7.81
C ALA A 250 -11.44 19.94 7.71
N ALA A 251 -10.82 21.12 7.84
CA ALA A 251 -11.52 22.39 7.81
C ALA A 251 -12.33 22.59 6.52
N ALA A 252 -11.84 22.09 5.39
CA ALA A 252 -12.52 22.14 4.11
C ALA A 252 -13.80 21.28 4.02
N LEU A 253 -13.99 20.32 4.93
CA LEU A 253 -15.14 19.43 5.01
C LEU A 253 -16.26 20.01 5.88
N ALA A 254 -15.90 20.83 6.86
CA ALA A 254 -16.79 21.28 7.94
C ALA A 254 -18.00 22.08 7.41
N GLY A 255 -19.19 21.76 7.92
CA GLY A 255 -20.42 22.49 7.66
C GLY A 255 -20.97 22.37 6.23
N ARG A 256 -20.40 21.51 5.39
CA ARG A 256 -20.91 21.29 4.02
C ARG A 256 -22.08 20.31 4.04
N PRO A 257 -23.26 20.70 3.51
CA PRO A 257 -24.39 19.77 3.39
C PRO A 257 -24.04 18.54 2.55
N GLY A 258 -24.42 17.34 3.02
CA GLY A 258 -24.13 16.07 2.34
C GLY A 258 -22.67 15.66 2.39
N VAL A 259 -21.86 16.21 3.31
CA VAL A 259 -20.47 15.82 3.54
C VAL A 259 -20.28 15.37 4.98
N HIS A 260 -19.82 14.13 5.16
CA HIS A 260 -19.61 13.48 6.45
C HIS A 260 -18.12 13.19 6.66
N HIS A 261 -17.60 13.47 7.85
CA HIS A 261 -16.21 13.19 8.20
C HIS A 261 -16.13 12.26 9.40
N LEU A 262 -15.58 11.06 9.20
CA LEU A 262 -15.46 10.02 10.22
C LEU A 262 -14.14 10.11 11.02
N GLY A 263 -13.22 10.99 10.61
CA GLY A 263 -11.87 11.05 11.18
C GLY A 263 -10.98 9.88 10.75
N ALA A 264 -9.85 9.75 11.44
CA ALA A 264 -8.96 8.60 11.27
C ALA A 264 -9.51 7.41 12.07
N LEU A 265 -9.76 6.31 11.39
CA LEU A 265 -10.35 5.10 11.96
C LEU A 265 -9.31 3.96 12.04
N PRO A 266 -9.41 3.06 13.03
CA PRO A 266 -8.66 1.80 13.02
C PRO A 266 -9.17 0.87 11.90
N PRO A 267 -8.38 -0.14 11.47
CA PRO A 267 -8.71 -0.99 10.32
C PRO A 267 -10.10 -1.64 10.37
N GLU A 268 -10.54 -2.09 11.53
CA GLU A 268 -11.84 -2.73 11.72
C GLU A 268 -13.00 -1.74 11.49
N ALA A 269 -12.85 -0.51 11.96
CA ALA A 269 -13.84 0.55 11.75
C ALA A 269 -13.80 1.09 10.31
N VAL A 270 -12.63 1.10 9.66
CA VAL A 270 -12.53 1.39 8.22
C VAL A 270 -13.30 0.33 7.41
N ALA A 271 -13.16 -0.95 7.75
CA ALA A 271 -13.92 -2.03 7.11
C ALA A 271 -15.45 -1.86 7.29
N GLU A 272 -15.89 -1.39 8.46
CA GLU A 272 -17.29 -1.05 8.67
C GLU A 272 -17.74 0.15 7.83
N ALA A 273 -16.87 1.17 7.64
CA ALA A 273 -17.18 2.32 6.78
C ALA A 273 -17.35 1.90 5.31
N TYR A 274 -16.54 0.95 4.81
CA TYR A 274 -16.77 0.36 3.49
C TYR A 274 -18.14 -0.33 3.42
N ARG A 275 -18.55 -1.11 4.44
CA ARG A 275 -19.86 -1.78 4.47
C ARG A 275 -21.04 -0.81 4.56
N ALA A 276 -20.83 0.39 5.14
CA ALA A 276 -21.86 1.41 5.26
C ALA A 276 -22.14 2.15 3.94
N CYS A 277 -21.18 2.17 3.01
CA CYS A 277 -21.24 2.99 1.80
C CYS A 277 -21.60 2.19 0.54
N ASP A 278 -21.89 2.90 -0.55
CA ASP A 278 -22.40 2.33 -1.80
C ASP A 278 -21.42 2.43 -2.96
N VAL A 279 -20.50 3.39 -2.92
CA VAL A 279 -19.46 3.66 -3.94
C VAL A 279 -18.19 4.05 -3.23
N PHE A 280 -17.05 3.68 -3.78
CA PHE A 280 -15.74 4.17 -3.33
C PHE A 280 -15.15 5.09 -4.39
N ALA A 281 -14.62 6.25 -3.97
CA ALA A 281 -13.99 7.19 -4.89
C ALA A 281 -12.64 7.68 -4.35
N LEU A 282 -11.56 7.50 -5.15
CA LEU A 282 -10.21 7.96 -4.82
C LEU A 282 -9.51 8.53 -6.07
N PRO A 283 -9.73 9.79 -6.43
CA PRO A 283 -9.08 10.42 -7.58
C PRO A 283 -7.65 10.89 -7.24
N SER A 284 -6.80 9.96 -6.76
CA SER A 284 -5.42 10.21 -6.33
C SER A 284 -4.44 10.28 -7.50
N THR A 285 -3.22 10.80 -7.25
CA THR A 285 -2.10 10.79 -8.20
C THR A 285 -0.87 10.08 -7.64
N ALA A 286 -0.04 9.56 -8.55
CA ALA A 286 1.28 9.00 -8.22
C ALA A 286 1.23 7.93 -7.12
N GLU A 287 0.30 7.02 -7.23
CA GLU A 287 0.17 5.84 -6.37
C GLU A 287 0.80 4.60 -7.04
N GLY A 288 1.20 3.63 -6.22
CA GLY A 288 1.54 2.31 -6.74
C GLY A 288 0.32 1.62 -7.34
N PHE A 289 -0.52 1.09 -6.52
CA PHE A 289 -1.95 0.81 -6.63
C PHE A 289 -2.49 0.95 -5.21
N PRO A 290 -3.42 1.88 -4.95
CA PRO A 290 -3.78 2.21 -3.58
C PRO A 290 -4.37 1.02 -2.82
N LEU A 291 -3.88 0.75 -1.61
CA LEU A 291 -4.44 -0.30 -0.74
C LEU A 291 -5.94 -0.06 -0.48
N THR A 292 -6.35 1.20 -0.35
CA THR A 292 -7.75 1.56 -0.12
C THR A 292 -8.66 1.27 -1.33
N VAL A 293 -8.12 1.25 -2.56
CA VAL A 293 -8.81 0.73 -3.75
C VAL A 293 -8.99 -0.79 -3.64
N GLN A 294 -7.94 -1.52 -3.22
CA GLN A 294 -8.02 -2.97 -3.03
C GLN A 294 -9.01 -3.33 -1.92
N GLU A 295 -9.02 -2.57 -0.81
CA GLU A 295 -9.96 -2.71 0.30
C GLU A 295 -11.41 -2.46 -0.14
N ALA A 296 -11.65 -1.42 -0.95
CA ALA A 296 -12.95 -1.11 -1.54
C ALA A 296 -13.44 -2.24 -2.45
N MET A 297 -12.56 -2.73 -3.35
CA MET A 297 -12.87 -3.85 -4.23
C MET A 297 -13.18 -5.12 -3.42
N ALA A 298 -12.40 -5.43 -2.41
CA ALA A 298 -12.63 -6.56 -1.50
C ALA A 298 -13.94 -6.41 -0.72
N SER A 299 -14.35 -5.19 -0.42
CA SER A 299 -15.64 -4.88 0.23
C SER A 299 -16.82 -4.88 -0.74
N GLY A 300 -16.60 -5.20 -2.03
CA GLY A 300 -17.65 -5.27 -3.05
C GLY A 300 -18.22 -3.91 -3.45
N LEU A 301 -17.44 -2.83 -3.32
CA LEU A 301 -17.88 -1.51 -3.75
C LEU A 301 -17.49 -1.23 -5.20
N PRO A 302 -18.36 -0.61 -6.00
CA PRO A 302 -17.97 0.07 -7.23
C PRO A 302 -16.83 1.05 -6.97
N VAL A 303 -15.80 1.02 -7.81
CA VAL A 303 -14.62 1.86 -7.65
C VAL A 303 -14.57 2.95 -8.73
N VAL A 304 -14.39 4.19 -8.29
CA VAL A 304 -14.07 5.35 -9.13
C VAL A 304 -12.67 5.84 -8.74
N THR A 305 -11.73 5.79 -9.67
CA THR A 305 -10.34 6.21 -9.41
C THR A 305 -9.73 6.87 -10.66
N THR A 306 -8.52 7.37 -10.52
CA THR A 306 -7.81 8.02 -11.64
C THR A 306 -7.42 7.02 -12.71
N ASP A 307 -7.57 7.39 -13.98
CA ASP A 307 -6.98 6.65 -15.10
C ASP A 307 -5.46 6.85 -15.11
N ASP A 308 -4.76 5.97 -14.39
CA ASP A 308 -3.31 5.99 -14.29
C ASP A 308 -2.71 4.91 -15.20
N PRO A 309 -1.85 5.27 -16.19
CA PRO A 309 -1.16 4.30 -17.03
C PRO A 309 -0.32 3.27 -16.26
N GLY A 310 -0.01 3.57 -14.99
CA GLY A 310 0.64 2.64 -14.07
C GLY A 310 -0.20 1.41 -13.78
N TYR A 311 -1.51 1.48 -13.90
CA TYR A 311 -2.43 0.37 -13.57
C TYR A 311 -2.57 -0.68 -14.67
N THR A 312 -1.90 -0.52 -15.82
CA THR A 312 -1.93 -1.51 -16.92
C THR A 312 -1.70 -2.97 -16.49
N PRO A 313 -0.79 -3.30 -15.54
CA PRO A 313 -0.58 -4.69 -15.16
C PRO A 313 -1.76 -5.34 -14.39
N TYR A 314 -2.71 -4.54 -13.93
CA TYR A 314 -3.90 -5.03 -13.24
C TYR A 314 -5.00 -5.48 -14.19
N ASP A 315 -4.93 -5.13 -15.47
CA ASP A 315 -5.91 -5.52 -16.51
C ASP A 315 -7.37 -5.34 -16.05
N LEU A 316 -7.66 -4.16 -15.49
CA LEU A 316 -8.98 -3.83 -14.97
C LEU A 316 -9.99 -3.66 -16.11
N ASP A 317 -11.15 -4.29 -15.99
CA ASP A 317 -12.26 -4.08 -16.91
C ASP A 317 -12.81 -2.65 -16.73
N ARG A 318 -12.68 -1.83 -17.77
CA ARG A 318 -13.09 -0.41 -17.77
C ARG A 318 -14.61 -0.20 -17.73
N ASP A 319 -15.39 -1.22 -18.05
CA ASP A 319 -16.84 -1.18 -17.90
C ASP A 319 -17.28 -1.45 -16.46
N GLN A 320 -16.39 -2.05 -15.65
CA GLN A 320 -16.61 -2.44 -14.27
C GLN A 320 -15.85 -1.61 -13.23
N VAL A 321 -14.82 -0.88 -13.65
CA VAL A 321 -14.06 0.05 -12.81
C VAL A 321 -13.98 1.40 -13.52
N SER A 322 -14.49 2.46 -12.87
CA SER A 322 -14.46 3.81 -13.45
C SER A 322 -13.08 4.43 -13.33
N LEU A 323 -12.28 4.29 -14.38
CA LEU A 323 -10.97 4.93 -14.51
C LEU A 323 -11.16 6.28 -15.21
N LEU A 324 -10.98 7.41 -14.50
CA LEU A 324 -11.37 8.73 -14.96
C LEU A 324 -10.20 9.73 -14.92
N PRO A 325 -10.23 10.77 -15.78
CA PRO A 325 -9.35 11.92 -15.62
C PRO A 325 -9.69 12.66 -14.32
N ARG A 326 -8.70 13.35 -13.76
CA ARG A 326 -8.86 14.12 -12.52
C ARG A 326 -9.55 15.47 -12.76
N GLU A 327 -10.78 15.41 -13.23
CA GLU A 327 -11.63 16.56 -13.55
C GLU A 327 -12.91 16.53 -12.73
N PRO A 328 -13.20 17.55 -11.93
CA PRO A 328 -14.40 17.56 -11.07
C PRO A 328 -15.71 17.34 -11.84
N ALA A 329 -15.83 17.88 -13.05
CA ALA A 329 -17.05 17.71 -13.86
C ALA A 329 -17.27 16.25 -14.30
N VAL A 330 -16.18 15.54 -14.68
CA VAL A 330 -16.23 14.13 -15.08
C VAL A 330 -16.55 13.25 -13.87
N LEU A 331 -15.89 13.52 -12.73
CA LEU A 331 -16.19 12.85 -11.47
C LEU A 331 -17.65 13.04 -11.04
N ALA A 332 -18.17 14.28 -11.12
CA ALA A 332 -19.55 14.59 -10.78
C ALA A 332 -20.54 13.83 -11.67
N ALA A 333 -20.29 13.76 -12.98
CA ALA A 333 -21.15 13.06 -13.92
C ALA A 333 -21.20 11.56 -13.61
N GLU A 334 -20.06 10.93 -13.38
CA GLU A 334 -19.96 9.49 -13.07
C GLU A 334 -20.60 9.16 -11.72
N LEU A 335 -20.32 9.94 -10.69
CA LEU A 335 -20.90 9.71 -9.36
C LEU A 335 -22.43 9.87 -9.35
N ARG A 336 -22.98 10.84 -10.10
CA ARG A 336 -24.45 10.97 -10.30
C ARG A 336 -25.02 9.78 -11.05
N ALA A 337 -24.35 9.32 -12.10
CA ALA A 337 -24.80 8.14 -12.86
C ALA A 337 -24.81 6.90 -11.97
N LEU A 338 -23.78 6.67 -11.17
CA LEU A 338 -23.73 5.58 -10.21
C LEU A 338 -24.78 5.74 -9.11
N ALA A 339 -25.06 6.95 -8.64
CA ALA A 339 -26.10 7.19 -7.64
C ALA A 339 -27.50 6.83 -8.18
N ALA A 340 -27.75 7.09 -9.45
CA ALA A 340 -29.04 6.83 -10.09
C ALA A 340 -29.25 5.37 -10.52
N ASP A 341 -28.19 4.57 -10.64
CA ASP A 341 -28.26 3.20 -11.19
C ASP A 341 -27.79 2.14 -10.16
N PRO A 342 -28.70 1.59 -9.34
CA PRO A 342 -28.39 0.57 -8.36
C PRO A 342 -27.94 -0.77 -9.01
N GLU A 343 -28.45 -1.11 -10.19
CA GLU A 343 -28.07 -2.33 -10.89
C GLU A 343 -26.61 -2.25 -11.38
N ARG A 344 -26.21 -1.11 -11.92
CA ARG A 344 -24.82 -0.86 -12.30
C ARG A 344 -23.88 -0.95 -11.08
N ARG A 345 -24.26 -0.36 -9.95
CA ARG A 345 -23.49 -0.48 -8.70
C ARG A 345 -23.36 -1.94 -8.28
N ALA A 346 -24.42 -2.73 -8.35
CA ALA A 346 -24.37 -4.14 -7.98
C ALA A 346 -23.40 -4.94 -8.88
N ARG A 347 -23.50 -4.77 -10.21
CA ARG A 347 -22.59 -5.46 -11.16
C ARG A 347 -21.14 -5.07 -10.95
N MET A 348 -20.84 -3.78 -10.80
CA MET A 348 -19.47 -3.30 -10.55
C MET A 348 -18.95 -3.80 -9.20
N GLY A 349 -19.78 -3.87 -8.17
CA GLY A 349 -19.41 -4.38 -6.85
C GLY A 349 -19.10 -5.88 -6.87
N GLU A 350 -19.88 -6.69 -7.59
CA GLU A 350 -19.64 -8.12 -7.78
C GLU A 350 -18.32 -8.38 -8.53
N TYR A 351 -18.08 -7.64 -9.62
CA TYR A 351 -16.79 -7.67 -10.31
C TYR A 351 -15.64 -7.32 -9.37
N ALA A 352 -15.75 -6.20 -8.65
CA ALA A 352 -14.73 -5.71 -7.75
C ALA A 352 -14.36 -6.77 -6.68
N ARG A 353 -15.35 -7.40 -6.04
CA ARG A 353 -15.15 -8.47 -5.07
C ARG A 353 -14.45 -9.67 -5.67
N THR A 354 -14.96 -10.19 -6.78
CA THR A 354 -14.39 -11.36 -7.48
C THR A 354 -12.96 -11.09 -7.92
N TYR A 355 -12.69 -9.90 -8.44
CA TYR A 355 -11.35 -9.50 -8.84
C TYR A 355 -10.40 -9.44 -7.63
N ALA A 356 -10.83 -8.83 -6.52
CA ALA A 356 -10.00 -8.69 -5.32
C ALA A 356 -9.64 -10.05 -4.70
N GLU A 357 -10.59 -10.97 -4.62
CA GLU A 357 -10.36 -12.33 -4.13
C GLU A 357 -9.33 -13.10 -4.97
N LYS A 358 -9.34 -12.88 -6.28
CA LYS A 358 -8.43 -13.54 -7.21
C LYS A 358 -7.06 -12.88 -7.30
N ALA A 359 -7.01 -11.53 -7.33
CA ALA A 359 -5.80 -10.80 -7.67
C ALA A 359 -5.03 -10.27 -6.44
N PHE A 360 -5.70 -10.16 -5.28
CA PHE A 360 -5.14 -9.54 -4.08
C PHE A 360 -5.10 -10.47 -2.87
N ALA A 361 -5.17 -11.79 -3.07
CA ALA A 361 -5.08 -12.74 -1.96
C ALA A 361 -3.67 -12.72 -1.34
N TRP A 362 -3.58 -12.46 -0.01
CA TRP A 362 -2.30 -12.48 0.69
C TRP A 362 -1.58 -13.82 0.61
N ASN A 363 -2.32 -14.93 0.58
CA ASN A 363 -1.71 -16.26 0.46
C ASN A 363 -0.96 -16.41 -0.86
N ASP A 364 -1.53 -15.99 -1.98
CA ASP A 364 -0.88 -16.05 -3.29
C ASP A 364 0.33 -15.12 -3.37
N HIS A 365 0.24 -13.93 -2.76
CA HIS A 365 1.36 -13.02 -2.62
C HIS A 365 2.52 -13.67 -1.86
N VAL A 366 2.25 -14.27 -0.70
CA VAL A 366 3.24 -14.96 0.14
C VAL A 366 3.83 -16.18 -0.59
N HIS A 367 3.01 -16.98 -1.26
CA HIS A 367 3.48 -18.14 -2.02
C HIS A 367 4.37 -17.73 -3.19
N THR A 368 4.05 -16.62 -3.88
CA THR A 368 4.91 -16.04 -4.91
C THR A 368 6.27 -15.66 -4.36
N LEU A 369 6.32 -14.98 -3.21
CA LEU A 369 7.58 -14.64 -2.54
C LEU A 369 8.37 -15.90 -2.15
N LEU A 370 7.70 -16.91 -1.59
CA LEU A 370 8.34 -18.19 -1.19
C LEU A 370 9.00 -18.90 -2.37
N ALA A 371 8.33 -18.99 -3.53
CA ALA A 371 8.89 -19.57 -4.73
C ALA A 371 10.18 -18.86 -5.15
N HIS A 372 10.18 -17.52 -5.08
CA HIS A 372 11.35 -16.71 -5.39
C HIS A 372 12.51 -16.87 -4.38
N TYR A 373 12.22 -17.01 -3.07
CA TYR A 373 13.26 -17.26 -2.07
C TYR A 373 13.90 -18.64 -2.24
N ARG A 374 13.13 -19.66 -2.63
CA ARG A 374 13.62 -21.02 -2.91
C ARG A 374 14.35 -21.12 -4.24
N GLY A 375 14.20 -20.14 -5.13
CA GLY A 375 14.72 -20.21 -6.49
C GLY A 375 13.89 -21.09 -7.42
N GLU A 376 12.68 -21.40 -7.03
CA GLU A 376 11.65 -22.12 -7.80
C GLU A 376 10.90 -21.10 -8.65
N HIS A 377 11.47 -20.72 -9.81
CA HIS A 377 10.79 -19.76 -10.72
C HIS A 377 10.19 -20.50 -11.89
N PRO A 378 8.98 -20.10 -12.34
CA PRO A 378 8.55 -20.39 -13.69
C PRO A 378 9.39 -19.65 -14.72
#